data_acd59690c58fef7a0cf4ab90d182e161
#
_entry.id   acd59690c58fef7a0cf4ab90d182e161
#
_cell.length_a   1.000
_cell.length_b   1.000
_cell.length_c   1.000
_cell.angle_alpha   90.00
_cell.angle_beta   90.00
_cell.angle_gamma   90.00
#
_symmetry.space_group_name_H-M   'P 1'
#
loop_
_entity.id
_entity.type
_entity.pdbx_description
1 polymer ?
#
loop_
_entity_poly.entity_id
_entity_poly.type
_entity_poly.pdbx_seq_one_letter_code
_entity_poly.pdbx_strand_id
1 'polypeptide(L)'
;MTNTLHIKNELKQLTRLYAFLDQQAGTYELGELQSMQIKLALEEAVTNVIQYAYPDKKDQDIRIDMSYENKRLTIVITDTAVSYTHLTLPTT
;
A
#
# COMPACT_ATOMS: atom_id res chain seq x y z
N MET A 1 14.61 -0.36 6.83
CA MET A 1 14.58 -0.14 5.38
C MET A 1 13.18 0.20 4.92
N THR A 2 13.04 1.23 4.13
CA THR A 2 11.74 1.69 3.64
C THR A 2 11.74 1.72 2.13
N ASN A 3 10.70 1.16 1.53
CA ASN A 3 10.48 1.19 0.09
C ASN A 3 9.21 1.99 -0.20
N THR A 4 9.23 2.75 -1.27
CA THR A 4 8.15 3.67 -1.60
C THR A 4 7.62 3.42 -3.00
N LEU A 5 6.31 3.44 -3.15
CA LEU A 5 5.62 3.37 -4.42
C LEU A 5 4.75 4.62 -4.58
N HIS A 6 4.78 5.21 -5.76
CA HIS A 6 3.87 6.29 -6.15
C HIS A 6 2.93 5.80 -7.23
N ILE A 7 1.62 5.97 -7.03
CA ILE A 7 0.64 5.66 -8.06
C ILE A 7 -0.33 6.83 -8.19
N LYS A 8 -1.06 6.87 -9.30
CA LYS A 8 -2.14 7.82 -9.48
C LYS A 8 -3.43 7.27 -8.87
N ASN A 9 -4.37 8.14 -8.61
CA ASN A 9 -5.65 7.77 -7.99
C ASN A 9 -6.62 7.16 -9.01
N GLU A 10 -6.17 6.16 -9.76
CA GLU A 10 -6.95 5.46 -10.77
C GLU A 10 -6.90 3.97 -10.50
N LEU A 11 -8.05 3.30 -10.64
CA LEU A 11 -8.13 1.86 -10.36
C LEU A 11 -7.18 1.03 -11.20
N LYS A 12 -6.91 1.46 -12.44
CA LYS A 12 -5.96 0.75 -13.31
C LYS A 12 -4.54 0.74 -12.74
N GLN A 13 -4.24 1.62 -11.80
CA GLN A 13 -2.92 1.68 -11.16
C GLN A 13 -2.74 0.60 -10.09
N LEU A 14 -3.79 -0.12 -9.74
CA LEU A 14 -3.68 -1.19 -8.75
C LEU A 14 -2.74 -2.32 -9.20
N THR A 15 -2.57 -2.51 -10.52
CA THR A 15 -1.60 -3.49 -11.01
C THR A 15 -0.18 -3.16 -10.56
N ARG A 16 0.15 -1.87 -10.49
CA ARG A 16 1.46 -1.44 -9.99
C ARG A 16 1.59 -1.71 -8.50
N LEU A 17 0.51 -1.53 -7.76
CA LEU A 17 0.49 -1.85 -6.34
C LEU A 17 0.74 -3.34 -6.12
N TYR A 18 0.09 -4.21 -6.88
CA TYR A 18 0.27 -5.65 -6.74
C TYR A 18 1.70 -6.07 -7.04
N ALA A 19 2.30 -5.52 -8.10
CA ALA A 19 3.68 -5.83 -8.44
C ALA A 19 4.63 -5.39 -7.32
N PHE A 20 4.40 -4.22 -6.75
CA PHE A 20 5.18 -3.72 -5.64
C PHE A 20 5.07 -4.64 -4.42
N LEU A 21 3.86 -5.08 -4.09
CA LEU A 21 3.64 -5.97 -2.95
C LEU A 21 4.31 -7.32 -3.14
N ASP A 22 4.23 -7.87 -4.34
CA ASP A 22 4.88 -9.15 -4.64
C ASP A 22 6.40 -9.03 -4.49
N GLN A 23 6.97 -7.92 -4.92
CA GLN A 23 8.40 -7.66 -4.77
C GLN A 23 8.79 -7.53 -3.29
N GLN A 24 7.98 -6.80 -2.51
CA GLN A 24 8.27 -6.61 -1.10
C GLN A 24 8.12 -7.92 -0.32
N ALA A 25 7.13 -8.73 -0.68
CA ALA A 25 6.94 -10.03 -0.04
C ALA A 25 8.17 -10.92 -0.22
N GLY A 26 8.78 -10.89 -1.42
CA GLY A 26 10.02 -11.61 -1.67
C GLY A 26 11.19 -11.03 -0.88
N THR A 27 11.31 -9.71 -0.84
CA THR A 27 12.39 -9.02 -0.13
C THR A 27 12.35 -9.30 1.37
N TYR A 28 11.17 -9.32 1.97
CA TYR A 28 11.00 -9.53 3.40
C TYR A 28 10.75 -10.98 3.76
N GLU A 29 10.77 -11.87 2.78
CA GLU A 29 10.58 -13.32 2.98
C GLU A 29 9.25 -13.63 3.68
N LEU A 30 8.19 -12.97 3.28
CA LEU A 30 6.86 -13.19 3.85
C LEU A 30 6.23 -14.47 3.31
N GLY A 31 5.49 -15.18 4.17
CA GLY A 31 4.75 -16.37 3.76
C GLY A 31 3.58 -16.02 2.86
N GLU A 32 3.04 -17.03 2.17
CA GLU A 32 1.93 -16.83 1.24
C GLU A 32 0.70 -16.26 1.92
N LEU A 33 0.36 -16.76 3.11
CA LEU A 33 -0.81 -16.28 3.83
C LEU A 33 -0.64 -14.82 4.25
N GLN A 34 0.54 -14.47 4.76
CA GLN A 34 0.82 -13.10 5.14
C GLN A 34 0.79 -12.16 3.94
N SER A 35 1.36 -12.58 2.83
CA SER A 35 1.36 -11.80 1.59
C SER A 35 -0.06 -11.55 1.10
N MET A 36 -0.92 -12.57 1.16
CA MET A 36 -2.32 -12.44 0.77
C MET A 36 -3.06 -11.46 1.69
N GLN A 37 -2.86 -11.57 2.99
CA GLN A 37 -3.51 -10.70 3.96
C GLN A 37 -3.13 -9.23 3.75
N ILE A 38 -1.85 -8.98 3.49
CA ILE A 38 -1.35 -7.64 3.24
C ILE A 38 -1.94 -7.10 1.94
N LYS A 39 -1.97 -7.92 0.90
CA LYS A 39 -2.52 -7.54 -0.39
C LYS A 39 -3.98 -7.13 -0.26
N LEU A 40 -4.79 -7.92 0.44
CA LEU A 40 -6.20 -7.61 0.63
C LEU A 40 -6.40 -6.32 1.44
N ALA A 41 -5.63 -6.13 2.51
CA ALA A 41 -5.74 -4.94 3.33
C ALA A 41 -5.36 -3.68 2.56
N LEU A 42 -4.28 -3.75 1.78
CA LEU A 42 -3.84 -2.60 0.99
C LEU A 42 -4.78 -2.31 -0.17
N GLU A 43 -5.28 -3.36 -0.82
CA GLU A 43 -6.25 -3.18 -1.90
C GLU A 43 -7.47 -2.42 -1.40
N GLU A 44 -8.00 -2.82 -0.26
CA GLU A 44 -9.15 -2.13 0.33
C GLU A 44 -8.83 -0.69 0.69
N ALA A 45 -7.70 -0.46 1.36
CA ALA A 45 -7.32 0.88 1.79
C ALA A 45 -7.07 1.81 0.61
N VAL A 46 -6.33 1.35 -0.40
CA VAL A 46 -6.01 2.17 -1.58
C VAL A 46 -7.26 2.41 -2.42
N THR A 47 -8.10 1.40 -2.58
CA THR A 47 -9.36 1.56 -3.31
C THR A 47 -10.25 2.59 -2.64
N ASN A 48 -10.31 2.58 -1.31
CA ASN A 48 -11.07 3.59 -0.58
C ASN A 48 -10.53 4.99 -0.82
N VAL A 49 -9.21 5.15 -0.83
CA VAL A 49 -8.61 6.45 -1.12
C VAL A 49 -9.00 6.91 -2.54
N ILE A 50 -8.89 6.01 -3.53
CA ILE A 50 -9.21 6.34 -4.91
C ILE A 50 -10.67 6.77 -5.06
N GLN A 51 -11.58 6.03 -4.44
CA GLN A 51 -13.01 6.25 -4.64
C GLN A 51 -13.58 7.38 -3.81
N TYR A 52 -13.07 7.60 -2.61
CA TYR A 52 -13.72 8.49 -1.65
C TYR A 52 -12.93 9.75 -1.30
N ALA A 53 -11.62 9.72 -1.38
CA ALA A 53 -10.82 10.88 -1.05
C ALA A 53 -10.85 11.94 -2.17
N TYR A 54 -11.03 11.51 -3.41
CA TYR A 54 -10.99 12.41 -4.57
C TYR A 54 -12.14 12.13 -5.53
N PRO A 55 -13.40 12.36 -5.11
CA PRO A 55 -14.53 12.03 -5.99
C PRO A 55 -14.54 12.79 -7.31
N ASP A 56 -14.02 14.02 -7.32
CA ASP A 56 -14.06 14.88 -8.50
C ASP A 56 -12.68 15.29 -9.01
N LYS A 57 -11.61 14.74 -8.46
CA LYS A 57 -10.26 15.13 -8.83
C LYS A 57 -9.55 13.98 -9.53
N LYS A 58 -8.76 14.33 -10.54
CA LYS A 58 -7.94 13.38 -11.28
C LYS A 58 -6.47 13.73 -11.10
N ASP A 59 -5.60 12.78 -11.43
CA ASP A 59 -4.15 12.98 -11.43
C ASP A 59 -3.57 13.35 -10.07
N GLN A 60 -4.18 12.83 -9.00
CA GLN A 60 -3.61 12.96 -7.68
C GLN A 60 -2.68 11.80 -7.40
N ASP A 61 -1.61 12.06 -6.66
CA ASP A 61 -0.64 11.03 -6.32
C ASP A 61 -0.99 10.38 -4.99
N ILE A 62 -0.81 9.07 -4.94
CA ILE A 62 -0.90 8.29 -3.71
C ILE A 62 0.47 7.69 -3.47
N ARG A 63 1.03 7.95 -2.30
CA ARG A 63 2.33 7.40 -1.92
C ARG A 63 2.11 6.28 -0.91
N ILE A 64 2.76 5.15 -1.16
CA ILE A 64 2.71 4.00 -0.27
C ILE A 64 4.13 3.73 0.20
N ASP A 65 4.36 3.90 1.49
CA ASP A 65 5.65 3.62 2.12
C ASP A 65 5.53 2.33 2.91
N MET A 66 6.42 1.38 2.65
CA MET A 66 6.43 0.10 3.32
C MET A 66 7.78 -0.12 3.98
N SER A 67 7.78 -0.37 5.27
CA SER A 67 8.99 -0.63 6.03
C SER A 67 8.84 -1.89 6.86
N TYR A 68 9.95 -2.58 7.08
CA TYR A 68 9.99 -3.83 7.82
C TYR A 68 11.10 -3.74 8.84
N GLU A 69 10.75 -3.93 10.11
CA GLU A 69 11.71 -3.85 11.19
C GLU A 69 11.21 -4.65 12.38
N ASN A 70 12.12 -5.46 12.97
CA ASN A 70 11.80 -6.25 14.15
C ASN A 70 10.57 -7.15 13.94
N LYS A 71 10.48 -7.80 12.78
CA LYS A 71 9.37 -8.69 12.40
C LYS A 71 8.03 -7.97 12.40
N ARG A 72 8.05 -6.69 12.14
CA ARG A 72 6.84 -5.87 12.05
C ARG A 72 6.86 -5.10 10.75
N LEU A 73 5.79 -5.23 9.98
CA LEU A 73 5.61 -4.52 8.73
C LEU A 73 4.75 -3.30 8.97
N THR A 74 5.23 -2.14 8.56
CA THR A 74 4.50 -0.88 8.69
C THR A 74 4.25 -0.34 7.30
N ILE A 75 2.99 0.03 7.02
CA ILE A 75 2.58 0.55 5.74
C ILE A 75 1.88 1.89 5.97
N VAL A 76 2.35 2.92 5.28
CA VAL A 76 1.75 4.26 5.37
C VAL A 76 1.28 4.65 3.98
N ILE A 77 0.00 4.99 3.87
CA ILE A 77 -0.62 5.44 2.63
C ILE A 77 -0.90 6.93 2.77
N THR A 78 -0.27 7.74 1.94
CA THR A 78 -0.40 9.19 1.98
C THR A 78 -0.96 9.68 0.66
N ASP A 79 -1.94 10.55 0.71
CA ASP A 79 -2.47 11.20 -0.48
C ASP A 79 -2.30 12.71 -0.38
N THR A 80 -2.58 13.42 -1.46
CA THR A 80 -2.40 14.87 -1.51
C THR A 80 -3.49 15.65 -0.78
N ALA A 81 -4.55 14.97 -0.31
CA ALA A 81 -5.60 15.60 0.47
C ALA A 81 -5.31 15.57 1.97
N VAL A 82 -4.07 15.26 2.34
CA VAL A 82 -3.58 15.26 3.72
C VAL A 82 -4.00 14.03 4.53
N SER A 83 -4.93 13.24 4.03
CA SER A 83 -5.31 11.99 4.68
C SER A 83 -4.20 10.94 4.56
N TYR A 84 -4.02 10.14 5.58
CA TYR A 84 -3.16 8.98 5.43
C TYR A 84 -3.67 7.84 6.30
N THR A 85 -3.34 6.63 5.85
CA THR A 85 -3.69 5.42 6.56
C THR A 85 -2.40 4.75 7.03
N HIS A 86 -2.38 4.36 8.28
CA HIS A 86 -1.22 3.74 8.88
C HIS A 86 -1.59 2.32 9.31
N LEU A 87 -0.93 1.33 8.69
CA LEU A 87 -1.17 -0.08 8.99
C LEU A 87 0.10 -0.69 9.54
N THR A 88 -0.01 -1.43 10.64
CA THR A 88 1.12 -2.13 11.23
C THR A 88 0.71 -3.59 11.43
N LEU A 89 1.50 -4.51 10.87
CA LEU A 89 1.19 -5.93 10.86
C LEU A 89 2.36 -6.73 11.42
N PRO A 90 2.12 -7.60 12.41
CA PRO A 90 3.15 -8.53 12.85
C PRO A 90 3.35 -9.60 11.78
N THR A 91 4.62 -10.00 11.58
CA THR A 91 4.96 -10.93 10.51
C THR A 91 5.61 -12.23 11.02
N THR A 92 5.38 -12.57 12.24
CA THR A 92 5.84 -13.85 12.80
C THR A 92 4.82 -14.93 12.66
#